data_78fd2848162a3758304f4b903b96a806
#
_entry.id   78fd2848162a3758304f4b903b96a806
#
_cell.length_a   1.000
_cell.length_b   1.000
_cell.length_c   1.000
_cell.angle_alpha   90.00
_cell.angle_beta   90.00
_cell.angle_gamma   90.00
#
_symmetry.space_group_name_H-M   'P 1'
#
loop_
_entity.id
_entity.type
_entity.pdbx_description
1 polymer ?
#
loop_
_entity_poly.entity_id
_entity_poly.type
_entity_poly.pdbx_seq_one_letter_code
_entity_poly.pdbx_strand_id
1 'polypeptide(L)'
;MNIREPEKQILNDFEHKVTNKIKLYGNYPDFPKMEDYGIEGMELDDYLFDKQAILDMGGSSRNKLTVGGIITLLPVIVLSAFPDSAYIYGKMGTTVLAIAVGLMLALCLYAVLKAIIRFRLARHADLKFETYIKAVLYYQPRQ
;
A
#
# COMPACT_ATOMS: atom_id res chain seq x y z
N MET A 1 -29.48 -8.61 -5.55
CA MET A 1 -28.43 -7.77 -4.97
C MET A 1 -27.28 -8.69 -4.54
N ASN A 2 -26.22 -8.74 -5.35
CA ASN A 2 -25.14 -9.72 -5.17
C ASN A 2 -24.13 -9.17 -4.15
N ILE A 3 -24.26 -9.57 -2.89
CA ILE A 3 -23.33 -9.25 -1.80
C ILE A 3 -22.16 -10.26 -1.83
N ARG A 4 -21.49 -10.32 -2.97
CA ARG A 4 -20.23 -11.09 -3.08
C ARG A 4 -19.17 -10.09 -3.51
N GLU A 5 -18.27 -9.72 -2.54
CA GLU A 5 -16.86 -9.41 -2.85
C GLU A 5 -16.08 -8.49 -1.91
N PRO A 6 -16.46 -8.23 -0.65
CA PRO A 6 -15.46 -7.68 0.27
C PRO A 6 -14.46 -8.74 0.77
N GLU A 7 -14.90 -10.01 0.93
CA GLU A 7 -14.05 -11.04 1.54
C GLU A 7 -12.85 -11.48 0.67
N LYS A 8 -13.00 -11.50 -0.67
CA LYS A 8 -11.90 -11.92 -1.56
C LYS A 8 -10.75 -10.93 -1.65
N GLN A 9 -11.01 -9.63 -1.44
CA GLN A 9 -9.94 -8.62 -1.44
C GLN A 9 -9.18 -8.59 -0.11
N ILE A 10 -9.85 -8.87 1.00
CA ILE A 10 -9.24 -8.96 2.34
C ILE A 10 -8.35 -10.21 2.45
N LEU A 11 -8.76 -11.32 1.83
CA LEU A 11 -8.02 -12.59 1.85
C LEU A 11 -6.76 -12.63 0.97
N ASN A 12 -6.45 -11.58 0.24
CA ASN A 12 -5.31 -11.55 -0.68
C ASN A 12 -4.22 -10.54 -0.29
N ASP A 13 -4.24 -10.04 0.95
CA ASP A 13 -3.17 -9.23 1.49
C ASP A 13 -1.91 -10.06 1.80
N PHE A 14 -0.82 -9.38 2.14
CA PHE A 14 0.48 -10.01 2.33
C PHE A 14 0.47 -11.01 3.50
N GLU A 15 -0.10 -10.62 4.64
CA GLU A 15 -0.21 -11.46 5.84
C GLU A 15 -0.97 -12.75 5.54
N HIS A 16 -2.15 -12.63 4.93
CA HIS A 16 -2.97 -13.80 4.57
C HIS A 16 -2.30 -14.71 3.53
N LYS A 17 -1.53 -14.15 2.59
CA LYS A 17 -0.76 -14.96 1.63
C LYS A 17 0.26 -15.86 2.31
N VAL A 18 1.00 -15.32 3.27
CA VAL A 18 2.01 -16.08 4.01
C VAL A 18 1.32 -17.12 4.91
N THR A 19 0.35 -16.69 5.71
CA THR A 19 -0.36 -17.55 6.66
C THR A 19 -1.12 -18.69 5.96
N ASN A 20 -1.80 -18.41 4.85
CA ASN A 20 -2.49 -19.44 4.07
C ASN A 20 -1.52 -20.46 3.49
N LYS A 21 -0.34 -20.02 3.04
CA LYS A 21 0.66 -20.93 2.51
C LYS A 21 1.24 -21.84 3.58
N ILE A 22 1.46 -21.33 4.78
CA ILE A 22 1.86 -22.11 5.96
C ILE A 22 0.78 -23.12 6.34
N LYS A 23 -0.50 -22.72 6.36
CA LYS A 23 -1.63 -23.62 6.67
C LYS A 23 -1.80 -24.75 5.66
N LEU A 24 -1.59 -24.45 4.37
CA LEU A 24 -1.78 -25.43 3.29
C LEU A 24 -0.62 -26.41 3.18
N TYR A 25 0.60 -25.97 3.37
CA TYR A 25 1.81 -26.74 3.06
C TYR A 25 2.71 -27.02 4.27
N GLY A 26 2.40 -26.48 5.45
CA GLY A 26 3.25 -26.59 6.64
C GLY A 26 3.48 -28.03 7.13
N ASN A 27 2.62 -28.98 6.74
CA ASN A 27 2.76 -30.40 7.07
C ASN A 27 3.66 -31.17 6.09
N TYR A 28 4.10 -30.55 5.01
CA TYR A 28 4.99 -31.21 4.05
C TYR A 28 6.42 -31.26 4.59
N PRO A 29 7.13 -32.39 4.42
CA PRO A 29 8.46 -32.58 5.00
C PRO A 29 9.54 -31.67 4.42
N ASP A 30 9.35 -31.19 3.20
CA ASP A 30 10.24 -30.25 2.49
C ASP A 30 9.79 -28.77 2.60
N PHE A 31 8.74 -28.49 3.38
CA PHE A 31 8.30 -27.13 3.64
C PHE A 31 9.23 -26.43 4.64
N PRO A 32 9.59 -25.12 4.44
CA PRO A 32 10.41 -24.37 5.38
C PRO A 32 9.79 -24.32 6.77
N LYS A 33 10.50 -24.78 7.80
CA LYS A 33 10.04 -24.77 9.18
C LYS A 33 10.50 -23.51 9.89
N MET A 34 9.64 -22.93 10.74
CA MET A 34 9.97 -21.75 11.53
C MET A 34 11.16 -21.97 12.46
N GLU A 35 11.27 -23.19 13.00
CA GLU A 35 12.35 -23.62 13.91
C GLU A 35 13.74 -23.50 13.27
N ASP A 36 13.86 -23.79 11.96
CA ASP A 36 15.13 -23.71 11.22
C ASP A 36 15.63 -22.26 11.10
N TYR A 37 14.73 -21.29 11.27
CA TYR A 37 15.03 -19.84 11.23
C TYR A 37 15.03 -19.21 12.61
N GLY A 38 14.83 -20.00 13.68
CA GLY A 38 14.74 -19.50 15.06
C GLY A 38 13.56 -18.55 15.28
N ILE A 39 12.41 -18.86 14.69
CA ILE A 39 11.19 -18.07 14.74
C ILE A 39 10.14 -18.80 15.56
N GLU A 40 9.51 -18.13 16.52
CA GLU A 40 8.32 -18.59 17.19
C GLU A 40 7.07 -18.14 16.44
N GLY A 41 5.98 -18.97 16.48
CA GLY A 41 4.76 -18.67 15.71
C GLY A 41 4.14 -17.33 16.07
N MET A 42 4.13 -16.97 17.35
CA MET A 42 3.58 -15.70 17.84
C MET A 42 4.40 -14.50 17.35
N GLU A 43 5.74 -14.62 17.32
CA GLU A 43 6.62 -13.57 16.77
C GLU A 43 6.40 -13.35 15.27
N LEU A 44 6.13 -14.42 14.53
CA LEU A 44 5.84 -14.32 13.11
C LEU A 44 4.52 -13.61 12.84
N ASP A 45 3.47 -13.94 13.61
CA ASP A 45 2.16 -13.32 13.46
C ASP A 45 2.23 -11.81 13.76
N ASP A 46 2.91 -11.40 14.84
CA ASP A 46 3.14 -10.01 15.18
C ASP A 46 3.91 -9.28 14.07
N TYR A 47 4.98 -9.90 13.56
CA TYR A 47 5.78 -9.33 12.48
C TYR A 47 4.96 -9.14 11.19
N LEU A 48 4.16 -10.14 10.80
CA LEU A 48 3.30 -10.08 9.62
C LEU A 48 2.23 -9.01 9.75
N PHE A 49 1.61 -8.91 10.93
CA PHE A 49 0.60 -7.89 11.23
C PHE A 49 1.18 -6.47 11.12
N ASP A 50 2.31 -6.21 11.76
CA ASP A 50 2.97 -4.91 11.69
C ASP A 50 3.40 -4.56 10.26
N LYS A 51 3.96 -5.51 9.54
CA LYS A 51 4.34 -5.33 8.14
C LYS A 51 3.12 -5.03 7.26
N GLN A 52 2.02 -5.75 7.46
CA GLN A 52 0.77 -5.49 6.76
C GLN A 52 0.24 -4.09 7.07
N ALA A 53 0.24 -3.67 8.34
CA ALA A 53 -0.17 -2.33 8.75
C ALA A 53 0.63 -1.23 8.05
N ILE A 54 1.96 -1.42 7.87
CA ILE A 54 2.81 -0.47 7.13
C ILE A 54 2.41 -0.45 5.64
N LEU A 55 2.16 -1.59 5.03
CA LEU A 55 1.72 -1.68 3.63
C LEU A 55 0.38 -1.00 3.41
N ASP A 56 -0.55 -1.15 4.35
CA ASP A 56 -1.90 -0.59 4.30
C ASP A 56 -1.94 0.93 4.52
N MET A 57 -0.88 1.53 5.06
CA MET A 57 -0.74 3.00 5.13
C MET A 57 -0.90 3.68 3.76
N GLY A 58 -0.60 2.97 2.68
CA GLY A 58 -0.79 3.47 1.32
C GLY A 58 -2.25 3.59 0.90
N GLY A 59 -3.17 2.94 1.62
CA GLY A 59 -4.58 2.86 1.26
C GLY A 59 -4.86 2.08 -0.03
N SER A 60 -6.14 1.88 -0.33
CA SER A 60 -6.57 1.23 -1.56
C SER A 60 -6.33 2.10 -2.79
N SER A 61 -6.25 1.49 -3.98
CA SER A 61 -6.11 2.22 -5.24
C SER A 61 -7.28 3.21 -5.47
N ARG A 62 -8.49 2.84 -5.05
CA ARG A 62 -9.67 3.72 -5.13
C ARG A 62 -9.49 4.96 -4.25
N ASN A 63 -9.06 4.80 -3.00
CA ASN A 63 -8.80 5.92 -2.09
C ASN A 63 -7.71 6.85 -2.61
N LYS A 64 -6.63 6.29 -3.18
CA LYS A 64 -5.55 7.08 -3.79
C LYS A 64 -6.07 7.96 -4.94
N LEU A 65 -6.91 7.41 -5.81
CA LEU A 65 -7.51 8.16 -6.92
C LEU A 65 -8.46 9.25 -6.42
N THR A 66 -9.30 8.95 -5.43
CA THR A 66 -10.24 9.91 -4.86
C THR A 66 -9.49 11.07 -4.19
N VAL A 67 -8.53 10.77 -3.32
CA VAL A 67 -7.73 11.79 -2.62
C VAL A 67 -6.89 12.59 -3.61
N GLY A 68 -6.25 11.92 -4.58
CA GLY A 68 -5.48 12.57 -5.64
C GLY A 68 -6.33 13.51 -6.49
N GLY A 69 -7.56 13.11 -6.83
CA GLY A 69 -8.52 13.95 -7.55
C GLY A 69 -8.93 15.20 -6.76
N ILE A 70 -9.23 15.04 -5.47
CA ILE A 70 -9.55 16.17 -4.57
C ILE A 70 -8.38 17.15 -4.50
N ILE A 71 -7.15 16.66 -4.28
CA ILE A 71 -5.95 17.50 -4.21
C ILE A 71 -5.69 18.24 -5.53
N THR A 72 -5.92 17.56 -6.67
CA THR A 72 -5.77 18.15 -8.00
C THR A 72 -6.73 19.33 -8.23
N LEU A 73 -7.96 19.23 -7.71
CA LEU A 73 -8.97 20.28 -7.86
C LEU A 73 -8.85 21.40 -6.80
N LEU A 74 -8.13 21.16 -5.71
CA LEU A 74 -8.02 22.12 -4.61
C LEU A 74 -7.54 23.51 -5.05
N PRO A 75 -6.50 23.69 -5.90
CA PRO A 75 -6.10 25.01 -6.39
C PRO A 75 -7.18 25.71 -7.21
N VAL A 76 -8.01 24.96 -7.94
CA VAL A 76 -9.14 25.52 -8.72
C VAL A 76 -10.23 26.03 -7.77
N ILE A 77 -10.53 25.27 -6.72
CA ILE A 77 -11.51 25.67 -5.69
C ILE A 77 -11.04 26.94 -4.97
N VAL A 78 -9.76 26.97 -4.60
CA VAL A 78 -9.16 28.18 -3.98
C VAL A 78 -9.23 29.37 -4.94
N LEU A 79 -8.86 29.18 -6.20
CA LEU A 79 -8.91 30.21 -7.23
C LEU A 79 -10.32 30.81 -7.41
N SER A 80 -11.37 29.98 -7.31
CA SER A 80 -12.76 30.40 -7.45
C SER A 80 -13.24 31.39 -6.39
N ALA A 81 -12.53 31.49 -5.26
CA ALA A 81 -12.81 32.46 -4.22
C ALA A 81 -12.20 33.86 -4.49
N PHE A 82 -11.39 34.00 -5.53
CA PHE A 82 -10.74 35.25 -5.89
C PHE A 82 -11.49 36.00 -7.00
N PRO A 83 -11.36 37.35 -7.06
CA PRO A 83 -11.98 38.17 -8.11
C PRO A 83 -11.35 37.88 -9.49
N ASP A 84 -12.07 38.27 -10.54
CA ASP A 84 -11.66 38.04 -11.93
C ASP A 84 -10.26 38.63 -12.27
N SER A 85 -9.82 39.64 -11.51
CA SER A 85 -8.46 40.21 -11.65
C SER A 85 -7.31 39.25 -11.28
N ALA A 86 -7.60 38.19 -10.55
CA ALA A 86 -6.62 37.15 -10.21
C ALA A 86 -6.32 36.19 -11.39
N TYR A 87 -7.16 36.22 -12.45
CA TYR A 87 -6.99 35.35 -13.62
C TYR A 87 -6.00 35.94 -14.63
N ILE A 88 -4.70 35.93 -14.30
CA ILE A 88 -3.60 36.58 -15.05
C ILE A 88 -3.54 36.16 -16.52
N TYR A 89 -3.87 34.89 -16.82
CA TYR A 89 -3.88 34.35 -18.19
C TYR A 89 -5.31 34.18 -18.74
N GLY A 90 -6.27 34.97 -18.24
CA GLY A 90 -7.71 34.78 -18.51
C GLY A 90 -8.26 33.58 -17.75
N LYS A 91 -9.60 33.47 -17.70
CA LYS A 91 -10.27 32.43 -16.91
C LYS A 91 -9.79 31.01 -17.29
N MET A 92 -9.74 30.72 -18.59
CA MET A 92 -9.38 29.37 -19.07
C MET A 92 -7.90 29.04 -18.79
N GLY A 93 -6.98 29.94 -19.13
CA GLY A 93 -5.54 29.74 -18.96
C GLY A 93 -5.15 29.57 -17.48
N THR A 94 -5.69 30.43 -16.61
CA THR A 94 -5.40 30.37 -15.16
C THR A 94 -6.00 29.10 -14.51
N THR A 95 -7.21 28.67 -14.97
CA THR A 95 -7.80 27.42 -14.48
C THR A 95 -6.99 26.20 -14.89
N VAL A 96 -6.52 26.13 -16.14
CA VAL A 96 -5.64 25.05 -16.62
C VAL A 96 -4.33 25.02 -15.82
N LEU A 97 -3.74 26.18 -15.54
CA LEU A 97 -2.54 26.27 -14.71
C LEU A 97 -2.81 25.78 -13.28
N ALA A 98 -3.94 26.16 -12.68
CA ALA A 98 -4.32 25.69 -11.35
C ALA A 98 -4.49 24.16 -11.28
N ILE A 99 -5.07 23.55 -12.31
CA ILE A 99 -5.16 22.08 -12.41
C ILE A 99 -3.77 21.46 -12.51
N ALA A 100 -2.88 22.02 -13.32
CA ALA A 100 -1.51 21.51 -13.45
C ALA A 100 -0.74 21.59 -12.12
N VAL A 101 -0.86 22.68 -11.37
CA VAL A 101 -0.29 22.83 -10.03
C VAL A 101 -0.89 21.79 -9.07
N GLY A 102 -2.20 21.60 -9.07
CA GLY A 102 -2.86 20.59 -8.25
C GLY A 102 -2.41 19.16 -8.55
N LEU A 103 -2.22 18.83 -9.83
CA LEU A 103 -1.69 17.55 -10.25
C LEU A 103 -0.25 17.34 -9.76
N MET A 104 0.62 18.36 -9.87
CA MET A 104 1.97 18.28 -9.33
C MET A 104 1.98 18.07 -7.82
N LEU A 105 1.13 18.77 -7.08
CA LEU A 105 0.97 18.58 -5.63
C LEU A 105 0.54 17.15 -5.29
N ALA A 106 -0.44 16.60 -6.00
CA ALA A 106 -0.90 15.23 -5.81
C ALA A 106 0.23 14.21 -6.06
N LEU A 107 1.02 14.39 -7.12
CA LEU A 107 2.17 13.53 -7.42
C LEU A 107 3.28 13.64 -6.36
N CYS A 108 3.59 14.85 -5.89
CA CYS A 108 4.57 15.06 -4.82
C CYS A 108 4.13 14.36 -3.52
N LEU A 109 2.88 14.53 -3.11
CA LEU A 109 2.33 13.88 -1.90
C LEU A 109 2.36 12.35 -2.03
N TYR A 110 2.00 11.82 -3.21
CA TYR A 110 2.11 10.38 -3.48
C TYR A 110 3.55 9.87 -3.39
N ALA A 111 4.52 10.60 -3.93
CA ALA A 111 5.94 10.25 -3.85
C ALA A 111 6.44 10.25 -2.39
N VAL A 112 6.06 11.27 -1.61
CA VAL A 112 6.41 11.36 -0.18
C VAL A 112 5.81 10.19 0.60
N LEU A 113 4.52 9.88 0.41
CA LEU A 113 3.87 8.76 1.07
C LEU A 113 4.56 7.43 0.74
N LYS A 114 4.89 7.21 -0.54
CA LYS A 114 5.63 6.03 -0.99
C LYS A 114 7.02 5.94 -0.37
N ALA A 115 7.72 7.06 -0.22
CA ALA A 115 9.02 7.12 0.45
C ALA A 115 8.91 6.76 1.93
N ILE A 116 7.89 7.28 2.64
CA ILE A 116 7.63 6.97 4.06
C ILE A 116 7.37 5.47 4.24
N ILE A 117 6.52 4.87 3.40
CA ILE A 117 6.22 3.43 3.45
C ILE A 117 7.49 2.61 3.23
N ARG A 118 8.29 2.94 2.22
CA ARG A 118 9.57 2.25 1.97
C ARG A 118 10.54 2.36 3.13
N PHE A 119 10.65 3.55 3.72
CA PHE A 119 11.52 3.78 4.86
C PHE A 119 11.07 2.99 6.09
N ARG A 120 9.76 2.97 6.38
CA ARG A 120 9.21 2.17 7.49
C ARG A 120 9.41 0.68 7.27
N LEU A 121 9.15 0.17 6.06
CA LEU A 121 9.41 -1.23 5.71
C LEU A 121 10.88 -1.60 5.89
N ALA A 122 11.80 -0.74 5.43
CA ALA A 122 13.24 -0.98 5.59
C ALA A 122 13.69 -0.99 7.06
N ARG A 123 13.09 -0.14 7.89
CA ARG A 123 13.39 -0.13 9.35
C ARG A 123 12.77 -1.31 10.10
N HIS A 124 11.64 -1.80 9.63
CA HIS A 124 10.94 -2.95 10.23
C HIS A 124 11.53 -4.29 9.76
N ALA A 125 12.24 -4.31 8.63
CA ALA A 125 12.78 -5.53 8.05
C ALA A 125 13.78 -6.20 9.00
N ASP A 126 13.45 -7.41 9.44
CA ASP A 126 14.33 -8.31 10.14
C ASP A 126 14.73 -9.46 9.21
N LEU A 127 16.03 -9.71 9.09
CA LEU A 127 16.59 -10.67 8.15
C LEU A 127 16.05 -12.09 8.37
N LYS A 128 15.85 -12.49 9.62
CA LYS A 128 15.35 -13.82 10.01
C LYS A 128 13.93 -14.03 9.46
N PHE A 129 13.00 -13.07 9.69
CA PHE A 129 11.64 -13.13 9.20
C PHE A 129 11.55 -13.00 7.68
N GLU A 130 12.29 -12.05 7.09
CA GLU A 130 12.29 -11.84 5.64
C GLU A 130 12.78 -13.06 4.88
N THR A 131 13.82 -13.74 5.40
CA THR A 131 14.36 -14.96 4.76
C THR A 131 13.35 -16.10 4.83
N TYR A 132 12.73 -16.30 5.99
CA TYR A 132 11.67 -17.31 6.15
C TYR A 132 10.46 -17.03 5.24
N ILE A 133 9.95 -15.80 5.26
CA ILE A 133 8.80 -15.40 4.43
C ILE A 133 9.09 -15.60 2.94
N LYS A 134 10.29 -15.27 2.49
CA LYS A 134 10.71 -15.57 1.11
C LYS A 134 10.69 -17.06 0.83
N ALA A 135 11.26 -17.88 1.69
CA ALA A 135 11.26 -19.33 1.52
C ALA A 135 9.82 -19.88 1.43
N VAL A 136 8.92 -19.42 2.30
CA VAL A 136 7.49 -19.79 2.27
C VAL A 136 6.81 -19.35 0.99
N LEU A 137 6.99 -18.09 0.57
CA LEU A 137 6.33 -17.56 -0.64
C LEU A 137 6.80 -18.22 -1.94
N TYR A 138 8.08 -18.59 -2.02
CA TYR A 138 8.66 -19.26 -3.19
C TYR A 138 8.49 -20.79 -3.16
N TYR A 139 8.06 -21.35 -2.03
CA TYR A 139 7.84 -22.79 -1.95
C TYR A 139 6.82 -23.25 -2.99
N GLN A 140 7.15 -24.30 -3.71
CA GLN A 140 6.26 -25.01 -4.62
C GLN A 140 6.30 -26.49 -4.26
N PRO A 141 5.13 -27.12 -3.97
CA PRO A 141 5.09 -28.54 -3.67
C PRO A 141 5.61 -29.33 -4.87
N ARG A 142 6.52 -30.26 -4.63
CA ARG A 142 6.95 -31.21 -5.66
C ARG A 142 5.76 -32.10 -6.01
N GLN A 143 5.32 -32.05 -7.26
CA GLN A 143 4.33 -32.99 -7.80
C GLN A 143 4.91 -34.37 -7.92
#